data_6c76266a6ee96ae3ad84d10af7dac2e7
#
_entry.id   6c76266a6ee96ae3ad84d10af7dac2e7
#
_cell.length_a   1.000
_cell.length_b   1.000
_cell.length_c   1.000
_cell.angle_alpha   90.00
_cell.angle_beta   90.00
_cell.angle_gamma   90.00
#
_symmetry.space_group_name_H-M   'P 1'
#
loop_
_entity.id
_entity.type
_entity.pdbx_description
1 polymer ?
#
loop_
_entity_poly.entity_id
_entity_poly.type
_entity_poly.pdbx_seq_one_letter_code
_entity_poly.pdbx_strand_id
1 'polypeptide(L)'
;MTKATDARRTHIAIIGAGHSGLCMGMRLKQAGQHDFVILEKAATLGGTWRDNTYPGASCDAPSFLYSFSFAQKTDWSRRFAWQPELLGYSTELAIKHGLLPHCRFNSEVTRIAYDETANTWALACADGTEIVADFVIAGVGQLNRPSTPPIAGQSAFAGTQFHSAQWNHAVDLAGKRIVVIGNAASAVQFVPQIAPLASKLTIFQRSANWLMPRKDRLYAPRTQRLLTRFPGLARLYHDAQWFFFGEMQLTPLMKQVKPVQALARWKSLAHLRRQVKDPALRAKLVPDYPIGAKRVLFNDDYYPALSRPNVELVTDSIDRIEPDGVRSRTGQ
;
A
#
# COMPACT_ATOMS: atom_id res chain seq x y z
N MET A 1 20.30 38.44 16.94
CA MET A 1 18.99 38.42 17.64
C MET A 1 18.13 37.37 16.99
N THR A 2 18.16 36.15 17.48
CA THR A 2 17.31 35.06 17.08
C THR A 2 15.90 35.39 17.57
N LYS A 3 14.92 35.57 16.64
CA LYS A 3 13.50 35.62 16.98
C LYS A 3 13.19 34.35 17.76
N ALA A 4 12.82 34.47 19.02
CA ALA A 4 12.18 33.40 19.76
C ALA A 4 10.91 33.06 18.98
N THR A 5 10.94 31.99 18.21
CA THR A 5 9.74 31.36 17.65
C THR A 5 8.96 30.87 18.84
N ASP A 6 7.73 31.37 19.00
CA ASP A 6 6.81 30.98 20.06
C ASP A 6 6.48 29.48 19.84
N ALA A 7 7.27 28.62 20.48
CA ALA A 7 7.16 27.18 20.31
C ALA A 7 5.81 26.70 20.84
N ARG A 8 4.98 26.16 19.97
CA ARG A 8 3.66 25.68 20.32
C ARG A 8 3.76 24.42 21.19
N ARG A 9 3.25 24.47 22.42
CA ARG A 9 3.25 23.32 23.32
C ARG A 9 1.98 22.48 23.15
N THR A 10 2.13 21.16 23.21
CA THR A 10 1.04 20.17 23.24
C THR A 10 1.48 18.98 24.11
N HIS A 11 0.54 18.25 24.67
CA HIS A 11 0.88 17.06 25.44
C HIS A 11 1.39 15.94 24.53
N ILE A 12 0.72 15.69 23.39
CA ILE A 12 1.09 14.60 22.48
C ILE A 12 1.22 15.13 21.05
N ALA A 13 2.36 14.86 20.38
CA ALA A 13 2.54 15.07 18.95
C ALA A 13 2.50 13.72 18.21
N ILE A 14 1.57 13.58 17.25
CA ILE A 14 1.46 12.42 16.36
C ILE A 14 2.00 12.80 15.00
N ILE A 15 2.94 12.04 14.45
CA ILE A 15 3.53 12.32 13.14
C ILE A 15 2.89 11.42 12.10
N GLY A 16 2.17 12.02 11.15
CA GLY A 16 1.46 11.37 10.04
C GLY A 16 -0.04 11.20 10.29
N ALA A 17 -0.86 11.62 9.34
CA ALA A 17 -2.32 11.46 9.31
C ALA A 17 -2.76 10.28 8.42
N GLY A 18 -1.95 9.23 8.34
CA GLY A 18 -2.35 7.94 7.79
C GLY A 18 -3.15 7.10 8.78
N HIS A 19 -3.43 5.84 8.43
CA HIS A 19 -4.21 4.92 9.29
C HIS A 19 -3.71 4.88 10.74
N SER A 20 -2.39 4.81 10.97
CA SER A 20 -1.83 4.72 12.32
C SER A 20 -2.07 5.99 13.14
N GLY A 21 -1.80 7.17 12.56
CA GLY A 21 -2.02 8.44 13.26
C GLY A 21 -3.50 8.74 13.53
N LEU A 22 -4.37 8.44 12.56
CA LEU A 22 -5.83 8.57 12.76
C LEU A 22 -6.33 7.60 13.83
N CYS A 23 -5.85 6.35 13.83
CA CYS A 23 -6.17 5.37 14.87
C CYS A 23 -5.79 5.90 16.26
N MET A 24 -4.57 6.41 16.41
CA MET A 24 -4.11 6.96 17.67
C MET A 24 -4.95 8.17 18.11
N GLY A 25 -5.20 9.12 17.21
CA GLY A 25 -6.05 10.29 17.51
C GLY A 25 -7.45 9.90 17.98
N MET A 26 -8.08 8.92 17.32
CA MET A 26 -9.38 8.38 17.73
C MET A 26 -9.32 7.76 19.15
N ARG A 27 -8.28 6.96 19.42
CA ARG A 27 -8.12 6.27 20.72
C ARG A 27 -7.83 7.27 21.85
N LEU A 28 -7.04 8.30 21.60
CA LEU A 28 -6.80 9.37 22.57
C LEU A 28 -8.11 10.09 22.93
N LYS A 29 -8.92 10.46 21.93
CA LYS A 29 -10.22 11.10 22.20
C LYS A 29 -11.17 10.17 22.97
N GLN A 30 -11.20 8.88 22.66
CA GLN A 30 -11.99 7.89 23.42
C GLN A 30 -11.51 7.75 24.87
N ALA A 31 -10.23 7.99 25.14
CA ALA A 31 -9.65 8.01 26.47
C ALA A 31 -9.79 9.37 27.20
N GLY A 32 -10.48 10.35 26.60
CA GLY A 32 -10.63 11.69 27.16
C GLY A 32 -9.42 12.60 27.00
N GLN A 33 -8.39 12.16 26.26
CA GLN A 33 -7.22 13.00 25.98
C GLN A 33 -7.47 13.84 24.73
N HIS A 34 -7.50 15.17 24.89
CA HIS A 34 -7.79 16.13 23.82
C HIS A 34 -6.62 17.07 23.50
N ASP A 35 -5.58 17.12 24.34
CA ASP A 35 -4.38 17.91 24.08
C ASP A 35 -3.39 17.10 23.25
N PHE A 36 -3.63 17.06 21.94
CA PHE A 36 -2.73 16.46 20.95
C PHE A 36 -2.83 17.15 19.60
N VAL A 37 -1.77 17.02 18.79
CA VAL A 37 -1.71 17.47 17.41
C VAL A 37 -1.27 16.31 16.50
N ILE A 38 -1.86 16.24 15.31
CA ILE A 38 -1.46 15.30 14.24
C ILE A 38 -0.77 16.13 13.15
N LEU A 39 0.52 15.87 12.93
CA LEU A 39 1.34 16.60 11.95
C LEU A 39 1.41 15.78 10.66
N GLU A 40 0.90 16.31 9.57
CA GLU A 40 0.89 15.65 8.27
C GLU A 40 1.65 16.52 7.24
N LYS A 41 2.61 15.91 6.55
CA LYS A 41 3.41 16.61 5.53
C LYS A 41 2.62 17.06 4.31
N ALA A 42 1.57 16.34 3.97
CA ALA A 42 0.74 16.66 2.81
C ALA A 42 -0.44 17.56 3.17
N ALA A 43 -1.13 18.04 2.14
CA ALA A 43 -2.30 18.94 2.29
C ALA A 43 -3.55 18.25 2.84
N THR A 44 -3.59 16.90 2.89
CA THR A 44 -4.73 16.12 3.36
C THR A 44 -4.31 14.87 4.10
N LEU A 45 -5.23 14.29 4.87
CA LEU A 45 -5.06 12.99 5.52
C LEU A 45 -5.06 11.83 4.51
N GLY A 46 -4.75 10.62 4.97
CA GLY A 46 -4.94 9.36 4.24
C GLY A 46 -3.66 8.55 4.04
N GLY A 47 -2.47 9.17 4.06
CA GLY A 47 -1.19 8.48 3.94
C GLY A 47 -1.13 7.56 2.70
N THR A 48 -0.89 6.28 2.89
CA THR A 48 -0.78 5.29 1.80
C THR A 48 -1.96 5.34 0.82
N TRP A 49 -3.19 5.53 1.31
CA TRP A 49 -4.39 5.54 0.47
C TRP A 49 -4.64 6.86 -0.23
N ARG A 50 -4.05 7.95 0.25
CA ARG A 50 -3.96 9.22 -0.49
C ARG A 50 -2.91 9.13 -1.60
N ASP A 51 -1.72 8.58 -1.29
CA ASP A 51 -0.54 8.66 -2.14
C ASP A 51 -0.54 7.63 -3.29
N ASN A 52 -1.09 6.43 -3.05
CA ASN A 52 -1.08 5.35 -4.04
C ASN A 52 -2.34 5.34 -4.88
N THR A 53 -2.32 6.10 -5.97
CA THR A 53 -3.47 6.30 -6.88
C THR A 53 -3.30 5.59 -8.23
N TYR A 54 -2.33 4.71 -8.37
CA TYR A 54 -2.13 3.93 -9.60
C TYR A 54 -3.37 3.10 -9.95
N PRO A 55 -3.62 2.82 -11.25
CA PRO A 55 -4.77 2.03 -11.68
C PRO A 55 -4.84 0.66 -11.00
N GLY A 56 -5.99 0.32 -10.43
CA GLY A 56 -6.19 -0.94 -9.71
C GLY A 56 -5.65 -0.95 -8.27
N ALA A 57 -5.21 0.19 -7.73
CA ALA A 57 -4.77 0.30 -6.34
C ALA A 57 -5.86 -0.18 -5.38
N SER A 58 -5.54 -1.18 -4.57
CA SER A 58 -6.52 -1.84 -3.69
C SER A 58 -5.83 -2.56 -2.54
N CYS A 59 -6.58 -2.83 -1.48
CA CYS A 59 -6.07 -3.65 -0.38
C CYS A 59 -5.99 -5.12 -0.80
N ASP A 60 -4.98 -5.83 -0.33
CA ASP A 60 -4.81 -7.28 -0.47
C ASP A 60 -5.26 -8.06 0.77
N ALA A 61 -5.78 -7.37 1.79
CA ALA A 61 -6.55 -7.95 2.87
C ALA A 61 -8.06 -7.76 2.64
N PRO A 62 -8.92 -8.70 3.08
CA PRO A 62 -10.36 -8.51 3.02
C PRO A 62 -10.82 -7.23 3.72
N SER A 63 -11.76 -6.50 3.12
CA SER A 63 -12.18 -5.16 3.56
C SER A 63 -12.63 -5.11 5.02
N PHE A 64 -13.37 -6.12 5.46
CA PHE A 64 -13.78 -6.21 6.87
C PHE A 64 -12.61 -6.38 7.83
N LEU A 65 -11.52 -7.05 7.42
CA LEU A 65 -10.30 -7.18 8.22
C LEU A 65 -9.46 -5.91 8.21
N TYR A 66 -9.54 -5.13 7.14
CA TYR A 66 -8.81 -3.85 7.00
C TYR A 66 -9.52 -2.67 7.67
N SER A 67 -10.58 -2.93 8.44
CA SER A 67 -11.27 -1.97 9.28
C SER A 67 -10.69 -1.95 10.70
N PHE A 68 -10.75 -0.82 11.36
CA PHE A 68 -10.45 -0.76 12.80
C PHE A 68 -11.50 -1.57 13.58
N SER A 69 -11.07 -2.39 14.55
CA SER A 69 -11.95 -3.25 15.33
C SER A 69 -13.02 -2.48 16.11
N PHE A 70 -12.74 -1.23 16.48
CA PHE A 70 -13.63 -0.32 17.19
C PHE A 70 -14.44 0.62 16.28
N ALA A 71 -14.19 0.61 14.97
CA ALA A 71 -14.84 1.48 13.99
C ALA A 71 -15.03 0.75 12.65
N GLN A 72 -15.73 -0.38 12.68
CA GLN A 72 -15.96 -1.19 11.49
C GLN A 72 -16.93 -0.51 10.52
N LYS A 73 -16.60 -0.58 9.22
CA LYS A 73 -17.50 -0.25 8.13
C LYS A 73 -18.27 -1.51 7.72
N THR A 74 -19.59 -1.42 7.59
CA THR A 74 -20.47 -2.57 7.33
C THR A 74 -20.95 -2.66 5.88
N ASP A 75 -20.81 -1.58 5.13
CA ASP A 75 -21.33 -1.39 3.77
C ASP A 75 -20.23 -1.39 2.69
N TRP A 76 -19.13 -2.11 2.94
CA TRP A 76 -18.07 -2.27 1.94
C TRP A 76 -18.65 -2.71 0.59
N SER A 77 -18.19 -2.06 -0.50
CA SER A 77 -18.66 -2.37 -1.85
C SER A 77 -18.19 -3.74 -2.34
N ARG A 78 -17.04 -4.20 -1.87
CA ARG A 78 -16.38 -5.42 -2.33
C ARG A 78 -15.51 -6.08 -1.27
N ARG A 79 -15.15 -7.34 -1.53
CA ARG A 79 -14.34 -8.14 -0.62
C ARG A 79 -12.95 -7.54 -0.37
N PHE A 80 -12.34 -6.92 -1.38
CA PHE A 80 -11.04 -6.25 -1.30
C PHE A 80 -11.20 -4.82 -1.82
N ALA A 81 -11.41 -3.90 -0.90
CA ALA A 81 -11.72 -2.50 -1.24
C ALA A 81 -10.61 -1.83 -2.05
N TRP A 82 -11.03 -0.99 -2.98
CA TRP A 82 -10.14 -0.18 -3.77
C TRP A 82 -9.76 1.11 -3.03
N GLN A 83 -8.70 1.73 -3.49
CA GLN A 83 -8.09 2.92 -2.89
C GLN A 83 -9.10 4.03 -2.57
N PRO A 84 -10.05 4.43 -3.47
CA PRO A 84 -10.98 5.52 -3.13
C PRO A 84 -11.89 5.21 -1.95
N GLU A 85 -12.34 3.95 -1.84
CA GLU A 85 -13.21 3.55 -0.73
C GLU A 85 -12.45 3.46 0.60
N LEU A 86 -11.16 3.07 0.57
CA LEU A 86 -10.29 3.04 1.75
C LEU A 86 -9.93 4.45 2.23
N LEU A 87 -9.67 5.37 1.29
CA LEU A 87 -9.46 6.78 1.61
C LEU A 87 -10.75 7.41 2.18
N GLY A 88 -11.90 7.11 1.56
CA GLY A 88 -13.21 7.53 2.05
C GLY A 88 -13.48 7.07 3.48
N TYR A 89 -13.24 5.79 3.78
CA TYR A 89 -13.35 5.24 5.13
C TYR A 89 -12.49 6.00 6.15
N SER A 90 -11.23 6.28 5.82
CA SER A 90 -10.34 7.04 6.70
C SER A 90 -10.83 8.47 6.93
N THR A 91 -11.31 9.11 5.87
CA THR A 91 -11.83 10.48 5.92
C THR A 91 -13.12 10.56 6.74
N GLU A 92 -14.06 9.66 6.51
CA GLU A 92 -15.31 9.55 7.28
C GLU A 92 -15.03 9.38 8.78
N LEU A 93 -14.07 8.53 9.14
CA LEU A 93 -13.69 8.33 10.53
C LEU A 93 -13.05 9.57 11.14
N ALA A 94 -12.17 10.25 10.41
CA ALA A 94 -11.55 11.49 10.88
C ALA A 94 -12.61 12.58 11.17
N ILE A 95 -13.61 12.70 10.32
CA ILE A 95 -14.74 13.62 10.49
C ILE A 95 -15.60 13.18 11.68
N LYS A 96 -16.05 11.92 11.69
CA LYS A 96 -16.94 11.37 12.71
C LYS A 96 -16.37 11.50 14.12
N HIS A 97 -15.06 11.31 14.27
CA HIS A 97 -14.37 11.40 15.55
C HIS A 97 -13.83 12.82 15.84
N GLY A 98 -14.13 13.81 14.97
CA GLY A 98 -13.70 15.20 15.18
C GLY A 98 -12.17 15.35 15.23
N LEU A 99 -11.43 14.65 14.37
CA LEU A 99 -9.96 14.71 14.36
C LEU A 99 -9.41 15.89 13.54
N LEU A 100 -10.20 16.43 12.60
CA LEU A 100 -9.73 17.49 11.70
C LEU A 100 -9.18 18.73 12.44
N PRO A 101 -9.79 19.22 13.53
CA PRO A 101 -9.23 20.33 14.31
C PRO A 101 -7.87 20.04 14.95
N HIS A 102 -7.54 18.76 15.15
CA HIS A 102 -6.25 18.32 15.68
C HIS A 102 -5.20 18.10 14.58
N CYS A 103 -5.61 18.06 13.29
CA CYS A 103 -4.69 17.85 12.17
C CYS A 103 -4.08 19.18 11.73
N ARG A 104 -2.75 19.16 11.58
CA ARG A 104 -1.99 20.22 10.96
C ARG A 104 -1.36 19.68 9.68
N PHE A 105 -1.94 20.10 8.56
CA PHE A 105 -1.48 19.71 7.22
C PHE A 105 -0.34 20.60 6.75
N ASN A 106 0.38 20.18 5.69
CA ASN A 106 1.57 20.85 5.15
C ASN A 106 2.66 21.08 6.22
N SER A 107 2.73 20.20 7.21
CA SER A 107 3.62 20.29 8.36
C SER A 107 4.54 19.07 8.39
N GLU A 108 5.54 19.05 7.50
CA GLU A 108 6.54 17.98 7.47
C GLU A 108 7.52 18.14 8.64
N VAL A 109 7.53 17.16 9.55
CA VAL A 109 8.50 17.09 10.64
C VAL A 109 9.85 16.66 10.06
N THR A 110 10.84 17.54 10.15
CA THR A 110 12.19 17.33 9.61
C THR A 110 13.20 16.90 10.68
N ARG A 111 12.95 17.27 11.93
CA ARG A 111 13.82 16.95 13.07
C ARG A 111 13.00 16.70 14.32
N ILE A 112 13.44 15.74 15.11
CA ILE A 112 12.92 15.42 16.44
C ILE A 112 14.13 15.31 17.37
N ALA A 113 14.09 15.99 18.51
CA ALA A 113 15.11 15.92 19.55
C ALA A 113 14.46 15.81 20.92
N TYR A 114 15.01 14.96 21.78
CA TYR A 114 14.60 14.86 23.17
C TYR A 114 15.48 15.75 24.03
N ASP A 115 14.87 16.53 24.90
CA ASP A 115 15.55 17.35 25.92
C ASP A 115 15.44 16.62 27.27
N GLU A 116 16.54 16.05 27.72
CA GLU A 116 16.62 15.30 28.98
C GLU A 116 16.41 16.21 30.21
N THR A 117 16.74 17.49 30.10
CA THR A 117 16.60 18.45 31.23
C THR A 117 15.15 18.87 31.40
N ALA A 118 14.48 19.19 30.29
CA ALA A 118 13.08 19.59 30.29
C ALA A 118 12.13 18.38 30.27
N ASN A 119 12.64 17.18 29.99
CA ASN A 119 11.87 15.95 29.81
C ASN A 119 10.77 16.09 28.76
N THR A 120 11.12 16.73 27.62
CA THR A 120 10.20 17.00 26.52
C THR A 120 10.85 16.71 25.15
N TRP A 121 10.02 16.63 24.14
CA TRP A 121 10.42 16.49 22.74
C TRP A 121 10.31 17.82 22.01
N ALA A 122 11.34 18.24 21.32
CA ALA A 122 11.30 19.35 20.38
C ALA A 122 11.18 18.81 18.95
N LEU A 123 10.16 19.25 18.22
CA LEU A 123 9.90 18.92 16.83
C LEU A 123 10.05 20.18 15.98
N ALA A 124 10.86 20.11 14.91
CA ALA A 124 10.96 21.16 13.92
C ALA A 124 10.29 20.72 12.62
N CYS A 125 9.43 21.57 12.07
CA CYS A 125 8.76 21.37 10.79
C CYS A 125 9.45 22.15 9.67
N ALA A 126 9.26 21.68 8.43
CA ALA A 126 9.85 22.31 7.23
C ALA A 126 9.35 23.75 7.00
N ASP A 127 8.16 24.10 7.49
CA ASP A 127 7.57 25.45 7.44
C ASP A 127 8.15 26.42 8.49
N GLY A 128 9.14 25.97 9.26
CA GLY A 128 9.76 26.76 10.34
C GLY A 128 8.99 26.71 11.67
N THR A 129 7.91 25.97 11.75
CA THR A 129 7.18 25.77 13.01
C THR A 129 7.97 24.88 13.97
N GLU A 130 8.03 25.29 15.24
CA GLU A 130 8.54 24.48 16.33
C GLU A 130 7.42 24.04 17.26
N ILE A 131 7.45 22.77 17.68
CA ILE A 131 6.48 22.19 18.60
C ILE A 131 7.23 21.51 19.74
N VAL A 132 6.79 21.77 20.97
CA VAL A 132 7.27 21.06 22.15
C VAL A 132 6.17 20.12 22.63
N ALA A 133 6.49 18.84 22.84
CA ALA A 133 5.54 17.83 23.27
C ALA A 133 6.11 16.97 24.40
N ASP A 134 5.25 16.53 25.31
CA ASP A 134 5.66 15.59 26.36
C ASP A 134 5.85 14.18 25.77
N PHE A 135 5.04 13.82 24.74
CA PHE A 135 5.13 12.55 24.04
C PHE A 135 5.11 12.72 22.52
N VAL A 136 5.85 11.87 21.82
CA VAL A 136 5.84 11.79 20.34
C VAL A 136 5.43 10.39 19.92
N ILE A 137 4.47 10.32 18.99
CA ILE A 137 3.99 9.08 18.41
C ILE A 137 4.29 9.07 16.90
N ALA A 138 5.14 8.15 16.47
CA ALA A 138 5.55 8.03 15.08
C ALA A 138 4.54 7.19 14.27
N GLY A 139 3.58 7.85 13.60
CA GLY A 139 2.66 7.24 12.64
C GLY A 139 3.11 7.40 11.18
N VAL A 140 4.43 7.44 10.94
CA VAL A 140 5.06 7.83 9.66
C VAL A 140 4.87 6.86 8.49
N GLY A 141 4.42 5.63 8.74
CA GLY A 141 4.29 4.58 7.72
C GLY A 141 5.65 4.03 7.25
N GLN A 142 5.67 2.76 6.91
CA GLN A 142 6.91 2.07 6.49
C GLN A 142 7.23 2.21 4.99
N LEU A 143 6.28 2.67 4.16
CA LEU A 143 6.38 2.74 2.70
C LEU A 143 6.10 4.15 2.16
N ASN A 144 6.24 5.19 2.97
CA ASN A 144 5.86 6.55 2.56
C ASN A 144 6.88 7.25 1.66
N ARG A 145 8.12 6.76 1.60
CA ARG A 145 9.18 7.32 0.74
C ARG A 145 9.42 6.38 -0.44
N PRO A 146 9.07 6.77 -1.67
CA PRO A 146 9.42 6.02 -2.87
C PRO A 146 10.93 5.86 -2.98
N SER A 147 11.38 4.66 -3.33
CA SER A 147 12.79 4.38 -3.58
C SER A 147 12.97 3.95 -5.03
N THR A 148 13.70 4.75 -5.78
CA THR A 148 14.07 4.42 -7.16
C THR A 148 15.44 3.75 -7.14
N PRO A 149 15.59 2.57 -7.75
CA PRO A 149 16.90 1.91 -7.81
C PRO A 149 17.89 2.76 -8.62
N PRO A 150 19.16 2.84 -8.19
CA PRO A 150 20.20 3.57 -8.92
C PRO A 150 20.60 2.76 -10.16
N ILE A 151 19.98 3.04 -11.30
CA ILE A 151 20.27 2.41 -12.58
C ILE A 151 21.08 3.41 -13.42
N ALA A 152 22.20 2.96 -13.98
CA ALA A 152 23.03 3.80 -14.84
C ALA A 152 22.21 4.35 -16.04
N GLY A 153 22.40 5.61 -16.38
CA GLY A 153 21.74 6.27 -17.50
C GLY A 153 20.30 6.72 -17.27
N GLN A 154 19.77 6.59 -16.05
CA GLN A 154 18.38 6.96 -15.74
C GLN A 154 18.04 8.41 -16.10
N SER A 155 18.97 9.36 -15.90
CA SER A 155 18.78 10.77 -16.24
C SER A 155 18.84 11.06 -17.74
N ALA A 156 19.34 10.13 -18.55
CA ALA A 156 19.42 10.27 -20.00
C ALA A 156 18.13 9.84 -20.73
N PHE A 157 17.19 9.20 -20.02
CA PHE A 157 15.94 8.74 -20.64
C PHE A 157 15.11 9.91 -21.16
N ALA A 158 14.82 9.91 -22.45
CA ALA A 158 14.08 10.99 -23.11
C ALA A 158 12.55 10.89 -22.91
N GLY A 159 12.06 9.74 -22.49
CA GLY A 159 10.63 9.50 -22.23
C GLY A 159 10.20 9.90 -20.80
N THR A 160 8.92 9.74 -20.52
CA THR A 160 8.37 9.99 -19.19
C THR A 160 8.67 8.84 -18.25
N GLN A 161 9.17 9.15 -17.06
CA GLN A 161 9.41 8.18 -16.00
C GLN A 161 8.81 8.67 -14.66
N PHE A 162 8.24 7.76 -13.90
CA PHE A 162 7.70 8.04 -12.56
C PHE A 162 7.63 6.76 -11.72
N HIS A 163 7.61 6.94 -10.42
CA HIS A 163 7.42 5.84 -9.48
C HIS A 163 5.92 5.54 -9.29
N SER A 164 5.53 4.27 -9.11
CA SER A 164 4.13 3.88 -8.94
C SER A 164 3.43 4.56 -7.75
N ALA A 165 4.15 4.87 -6.66
CA ALA A 165 3.62 5.63 -5.53
C ALA A 165 3.45 7.15 -5.81
N GLN A 166 3.89 7.61 -6.98
CA GLN A 166 3.73 8.98 -7.48
C GLN A 166 3.18 8.90 -8.90
N TRP A 167 2.06 8.20 -9.07
CA TRP A 167 1.47 7.95 -10.38
C TRP A 167 1.11 9.24 -11.10
N ASN A 168 1.65 9.39 -12.33
CA ASN A 168 1.36 10.56 -13.14
C ASN A 168 0.12 10.32 -14.02
N HIS A 169 -1.02 10.79 -13.55
CA HIS A 169 -2.30 10.67 -14.26
C HIS A 169 -2.40 11.51 -15.53
N ALA A 170 -1.50 12.48 -15.76
CA ALA A 170 -1.49 13.28 -16.98
C ALA A 170 -0.89 12.54 -18.17
N VAL A 171 -0.23 11.40 -17.95
CA VAL A 171 0.38 10.62 -19.02
C VAL A 171 -0.65 9.69 -19.64
N ASP A 172 -0.94 9.90 -20.92
CA ASP A 172 -1.71 8.94 -21.71
C ASP A 172 -0.84 7.71 -22.01
N LEU A 173 -1.30 6.53 -21.60
CA LEU A 173 -0.63 5.25 -21.81
C LEU A 173 -1.08 4.52 -23.08
N ALA A 174 -2.14 5.01 -23.75
CA ALA A 174 -2.69 4.36 -24.93
C ALA A 174 -1.68 4.33 -26.09
N GLY A 175 -1.46 3.14 -26.66
CA GLY A 175 -0.55 2.93 -27.78
C GLY A 175 0.95 3.13 -27.46
N LYS A 176 1.32 3.38 -26.20
CA LYS A 176 2.72 3.59 -25.82
C LYS A 176 3.47 2.28 -25.61
N ARG A 177 4.78 2.34 -25.81
CA ARG A 177 5.73 1.33 -25.35
C ARG A 177 6.06 1.65 -23.90
N ILE A 178 5.78 0.72 -23.00
CA ILE A 178 5.89 0.93 -21.54
C ILE A 178 6.87 -0.08 -20.96
N VAL A 179 7.78 0.38 -20.11
CA VAL A 179 8.65 -0.47 -19.32
C VAL A 179 8.27 -0.36 -17.85
N VAL A 180 8.11 -1.50 -17.19
CA VAL A 180 7.88 -1.60 -15.75
C VAL A 180 9.10 -2.26 -15.11
N ILE A 181 9.76 -1.54 -14.20
CA ILE A 181 10.90 -2.07 -13.46
C ILE A 181 10.41 -2.55 -12.08
N GLY A 182 10.42 -3.87 -11.89
CA GLY A 182 9.93 -4.53 -10.69
C GLY A 182 8.53 -5.09 -10.82
N ASN A 183 8.25 -6.11 -10.00
CA ASN A 183 7.00 -6.88 -10.00
C ASN A 183 6.41 -7.01 -8.59
N ALA A 184 6.64 -6.03 -7.70
CA ALA A 184 6.09 -6.02 -6.35
C ALA A 184 4.56 -5.79 -6.34
N ALA A 185 3.96 -5.68 -5.15
CA ALA A 185 2.51 -5.62 -4.96
C ALA A 185 1.81 -4.58 -5.84
N SER A 186 2.40 -3.38 -6.00
CA SER A 186 1.83 -2.34 -6.87
C SER A 186 1.82 -2.76 -8.34
N ALA A 187 2.93 -3.32 -8.84
CA ALA A 187 3.02 -3.78 -10.23
C ALA A 187 2.02 -4.91 -10.52
N VAL A 188 1.85 -5.85 -9.59
CA VAL A 188 0.85 -6.92 -9.70
C VAL A 188 -0.57 -6.38 -9.83
N GLN A 189 -0.84 -5.17 -9.30
CA GLN A 189 -2.16 -4.53 -9.39
C GLN A 189 -2.32 -3.65 -10.64
N PHE A 190 -1.32 -2.82 -10.99
CA PHE A 190 -1.50 -1.91 -12.13
C PHE A 190 -1.16 -2.54 -13.48
N VAL A 191 -0.27 -3.53 -13.57
CA VAL A 191 0.07 -4.20 -14.83
C VAL A 191 -1.17 -4.73 -15.56
N PRO A 192 -2.12 -5.42 -14.92
CA PRO A 192 -3.36 -5.84 -15.57
C PRO A 192 -4.18 -4.68 -16.14
N GLN A 193 -4.12 -3.51 -15.52
CA GLN A 193 -4.88 -2.33 -15.94
C GLN A 193 -4.25 -1.62 -17.13
N ILE A 194 -2.92 -1.58 -17.21
CA ILE A 194 -2.20 -0.88 -18.29
C ILE A 194 -1.86 -1.78 -19.48
N ALA A 195 -1.76 -3.09 -19.29
CA ALA A 195 -1.44 -4.03 -20.37
C ALA A 195 -2.40 -3.94 -21.57
N PRO A 196 -3.72 -3.74 -21.41
CA PRO A 196 -4.64 -3.55 -22.54
C PRO A 196 -4.41 -2.25 -23.31
N LEU A 197 -3.83 -1.23 -22.68
CA LEU A 197 -3.63 0.10 -23.26
C LEU A 197 -2.33 0.20 -24.04
N ALA A 198 -1.28 -0.48 -23.56
CA ALA A 198 0.05 -0.40 -24.14
C ALA A 198 0.13 -1.06 -25.53
N SER A 199 0.88 -0.47 -26.46
CA SER A 199 1.28 -1.17 -27.70
C SER A 199 2.29 -2.28 -27.42
N LYS A 200 3.23 -2.07 -26.50
CA LYS A 200 4.15 -3.06 -25.95
C LYS A 200 4.37 -2.75 -24.47
N LEU A 201 4.29 -3.76 -23.60
CA LEU A 201 4.58 -3.67 -22.16
C LEU A 201 5.71 -4.64 -21.83
N THR A 202 6.85 -4.13 -21.40
CA THR A 202 7.99 -4.93 -20.96
C THR A 202 8.14 -4.84 -19.44
N ILE A 203 8.21 -5.98 -18.76
CA ILE A 203 8.30 -6.04 -17.31
C ILE A 203 9.62 -6.67 -16.92
N PHE A 204 10.47 -5.93 -16.22
CA PHE A 204 11.71 -6.43 -15.66
C PHE A 204 11.46 -7.02 -14.29
N GLN A 205 11.66 -8.33 -14.15
CA GLN A 205 11.46 -9.10 -12.94
C GLN A 205 12.79 -9.69 -12.43
N ARG A 206 13.25 -9.25 -11.27
CA ARG A 206 14.44 -9.84 -10.63
C ARG A 206 14.15 -11.21 -9.99
N SER A 207 13.02 -11.35 -9.32
CA SER A 207 12.56 -12.59 -8.71
C SER A 207 11.04 -12.71 -8.80
N ALA A 208 10.52 -13.90 -9.04
CA ALA A 208 9.08 -14.14 -9.07
C ALA A 208 8.45 -13.99 -7.68
N ASN A 209 7.15 -13.72 -7.63
CA ASN A 209 6.37 -13.66 -6.39
C ASN A 209 5.43 -14.84 -6.27
N TRP A 210 5.20 -15.29 -5.03
CA TRP A 210 4.11 -16.21 -4.73
C TRP A 210 2.79 -15.47 -4.83
N LEU A 211 1.94 -15.86 -5.81
CA LEU A 211 0.59 -15.33 -5.99
C LEU A 211 -0.45 -16.38 -5.62
N MET A 212 -1.41 -15.95 -4.82
CA MET A 212 -2.61 -16.73 -4.47
C MET A 212 -3.84 -16.15 -5.16
N PRO A 213 -4.85 -16.97 -5.46
CA PRO A 213 -6.11 -16.46 -5.99
C PRO A 213 -6.76 -15.51 -4.99
N ARG A 214 -7.10 -14.32 -5.45
CA ARG A 214 -7.72 -13.26 -4.65
C ARG A 214 -9.22 -13.53 -4.44
N LYS A 215 -9.87 -14.06 -5.46
CA LYS A 215 -11.33 -14.31 -5.47
C LYS A 215 -12.12 -13.07 -5.03
N ASP A 216 -11.75 -11.92 -5.60
CA ASP A 216 -12.44 -10.67 -5.34
C ASP A 216 -13.86 -10.71 -5.91
N ARG A 217 -14.80 -10.09 -5.20
CA ARG A 217 -16.20 -9.99 -5.62
C ARG A 217 -16.86 -8.77 -5.02
N LEU A 218 -17.82 -8.22 -5.74
CA LEU A 218 -18.72 -7.21 -5.20
C LEU A 218 -19.67 -7.84 -4.17
N TYR A 219 -19.99 -7.11 -3.14
CA TYR A 219 -21.08 -7.46 -2.24
C TYR A 219 -22.39 -7.03 -2.84
N ALA A 220 -23.37 -7.93 -2.87
CA ALA A 220 -24.71 -7.60 -3.34
C ALA A 220 -25.33 -6.51 -2.45
N PRO A 221 -26.12 -5.57 -2.99
CA PRO A 221 -26.77 -4.51 -2.20
C PRO A 221 -27.61 -5.04 -1.03
N ARG A 222 -28.24 -6.22 -1.20
CA ARG A 222 -28.94 -6.90 -0.11
C ARG A 222 -28.03 -7.32 1.04
N THR A 223 -26.78 -7.76 0.73
CA THR A 223 -25.80 -8.15 1.74
C THR A 223 -25.31 -6.91 2.51
N GLN A 224 -25.00 -5.83 1.81
CA GLN A 224 -24.61 -4.57 2.45
C GLN A 224 -25.71 -4.05 3.39
N ARG A 225 -26.97 -4.00 2.92
CA ARG A 225 -28.12 -3.60 3.75
C ARG A 225 -28.31 -4.50 4.97
N LEU A 226 -28.12 -5.81 4.82
CA LEU A 226 -28.23 -6.76 5.93
C LEU A 226 -27.17 -6.50 6.99
N LEU A 227 -25.89 -6.37 6.57
CA LEU A 227 -24.77 -6.14 7.49
C LEU A 227 -24.86 -4.76 8.16
N THR A 228 -25.36 -3.75 7.45
CA THR A 228 -25.57 -2.40 8.04
C THR A 228 -26.74 -2.41 9.03
N ARG A 229 -27.82 -3.14 8.73
CA ARG A 229 -28.99 -3.23 9.61
C ARG A 229 -28.70 -4.04 10.88
N PHE A 230 -27.80 -5.02 10.79
CA PHE A 230 -27.42 -5.92 11.87
C PHE A 230 -25.91 -5.89 12.12
N PRO A 231 -25.38 -4.85 12.82
CA PRO A 231 -23.92 -4.71 13.04
C PRO A 231 -23.28 -5.91 13.77
N GLY A 232 -24.03 -6.62 14.61
CA GLY A 232 -23.59 -7.87 15.23
C GLY A 232 -23.25 -8.97 14.23
N LEU A 233 -24.03 -9.06 13.13
CA LEU A 233 -23.75 -10.00 12.04
C LEU A 233 -22.47 -9.58 11.25
N ALA A 234 -22.27 -8.27 11.05
CA ALA A 234 -21.05 -7.77 10.44
C ALA A 234 -19.82 -8.09 11.29
N ARG A 235 -19.95 -7.98 12.61
CA ARG A 235 -18.88 -8.35 13.55
C ARG A 235 -18.60 -9.86 13.51
N LEU A 236 -19.61 -10.69 13.53
CA LEU A 236 -19.46 -12.15 13.41
C LEU A 236 -18.77 -12.51 12.06
N TYR A 237 -19.15 -11.83 10.98
CA TYR A 237 -18.50 -12.01 9.68
C TYR A 237 -17.03 -11.60 9.68
N HIS A 238 -16.70 -10.47 10.32
CA HIS A 238 -15.32 -10.03 10.55
C HIS A 238 -14.53 -11.09 11.34
N ASP A 239 -15.07 -11.56 12.46
CA ASP A 239 -14.39 -12.49 13.37
C ASP A 239 -14.17 -13.85 12.69
N ALA A 240 -15.14 -14.31 11.91
CA ALA A 240 -14.98 -15.49 11.07
C ALA A 240 -13.89 -15.32 10.02
N GLN A 241 -13.81 -14.16 9.34
CA GLN A 241 -12.73 -13.88 8.40
C GLN A 241 -11.38 -13.81 9.11
N TRP A 242 -11.31 -13.15 10.28
CA TRP A 242 -10.10 -13.10 11.10
C TRP A 242 -9.61 -14.53 11.42
N PHE A 243 -10.49 -15.38 11.92
CA PHE A 243 -10.14 -16.75 12.27
C PHE A 243 -9.66 -17.55 11.05
N PHE A 244 -10.44 -17.57 9.96
CA PHE A 244 -10.11 -18.41 8.81
C PHE A 244 -8.96 -17.86 7.96
N PHE A 245 -8.87 -16.56 7.77
CA PHE A 245 -7.83 -15.94 6.95
C PHE A 245 -6.55 -15.68 7.76
N GLY A 246 -6.70 -15.10 8.95
CA GLY A 246 -5.58 -14.77 9.83
C GLY A 246 -5.01 -16.00 10.54
N GLU A 247 -5.80 -16.58 11.44
CA GLU A 247 -5.30 -17.63 12.35
C GLU A 247 -5.07 -18.97 11.67
N MET A 248 -5.94 -19.38 10.75
CA MET A 248 -5.83 -20.68 10.10
C MET A 248 -4.92 -20.69 8.86
N GLN A 249 -4.68 -19.57 8.23
CA GLN A 249 -3.89 -19.50 6.99
C GLN A 249 -2.64 -18.62 7.13
N LEU A 250 -2.79 -17.34 7.46
CA LEU A 250 -1.67 -16.40 7.42
C LEU A 250 -0.68 -16.61 8.57
N THR A 251 -1.16 -16.74 9.80
CA THR A 251 -0.31 -16.93 10.99
C THR A 251 0.53 -18.22 10.90
N PRO A 252 -0.01 -19.41 10.57
CA PRO A 252 0.81 -20.60 10.40
C PRO A 252 1.75 -20.52 9.20
N LEU A 253 1.34 -19.83 8.12
CA LEU A 253 2.21 -19.60 6.98
C LEU A 253 3.44 -18.75 7.34
N MET A 254 3.24 -17.68 8.09
CA MET A 254 4.33 -16.82 8.59
C MET A 254 5.23 -17.53 9.61
N LYS A 255 4.64 -18.42 10.44
CA LYS A 255 5.38 -19.31 11.35
C LYS A 255 6.03 -20.49 10.63
N GLN A 256 5.95 -20.55 9.31
CA GLN A 256 6.55 -21.60 8.46
C GLN A 256 6.12 -23.04 8.81
N VAL A 257 4.85 -23.20 9.22
CA VAL A 257 4.28 -24.53 9.52
C VAL A 257 4.23 -25.36 8.23
N LYS A 258 5.04 -26.41 8.15
CA LYS A 258 5.29 -27.20 6.93
C LYS A 258 4.02 -27.66 6.17
N PRO A 259 2.99 -28.26 6.80
CA PRO A 259 1.76 -28.64 6.07
C PRO A 259 1.03 -27.46 5.44
N VAL A 260 0.99 -26.30 6.14
CA VAL A 260 0.34 -25.09 5.64
C VAL A 260 1.14 -24.48 4.49
N GLN A 261 2.46 -24.46 4.58
CA GLN A 261 3.33 -24.06 3.46
C GLN A 261 3.15 -24.96 2.24
N ALA A 262 3.10 -26.27 2.42
CA ALA A 262 2.88 -27.22 1.33
C ALA A 262 1.55 -26.99 0.62
N LEU A 263 0.46 -26.79 1.39
CA LEU A 263 -0.86 -26.49 0.87
C LEU A 263 -0.89 -25.13 0.15
N ALA A 264 -0.29 -24.09 0.74
CA ALA A 264 -0.22 -22.77 0.15
C ALA A 264 0.59 -22.78 -1.16
N ARG A 265 1.75 -23.47 -1.17
CA ARG A 265 2.58 -23.69 -2.36
C ARG A 265 1.78 -24.40 -3.46
N TRP A 266 1.10 -25.48 -3.12
CA TRP A 266 0.27 -26.23 -4.07
C TRP A 266 -0.83 -25.33 -4.66
N LYS A 267 -1.57 -24.57 -3.85
CA LYS A 267 -2.60 -23.62 -4.30
C LYS A 267 -2.03 -22.57 -5.25
N SER A 268 -0.88 -21.98 -4.91
CA SER A 268 -0.23 -20.97 -5.73
C SER A 268 0.23 -21.54 -7.08
N LEU A 269 0.87 -22.71 -7.09
CA LEU A 269 1.30 -23.37 -8.33
C LEU A 269 0.11 -23.85 -9.18
N ALA A 270 -0.98 -24.30 -8.56
CA ALA A 270 -2.22 -24.65 -9.27
C ALA A 270 -2.85 -23.41 -9.91
N HIS A 271 -2.83 -22.25 -9.21
CA HIS A 271 -3.28 -20.98 -9.75
C HIS A 271 -2.46 -20.56 -10.97
N LEU A 272 -1.13 -20.61 -10.87
CA LEU A 272 -0.20 -20.32 -11.98
C LEU A 272 -0.46 -21.24 -13.18
N ARG A 273 -0.51 -22.58 -12.98
CA ARG A 273 -0.72 -23.55 -14.05
C ARG A 273 -2.06 -23.36 -14.77
N ARG A 274 -3.09 -22.97 -14.04
CA ARG A 274 -4.42 -22.72 -14.59
C ARG A 274 -4.41 -21.50 -15.52
N GLN A 275 -3.71 -20.44 -15.15
CA GLN A 275 -3.74 -19.16 -15.83
C GLN A 275 -2.67 -18.98 -16.91
N VAL A 276 -1.49 -19.59 -16.76
CA VAL A 276 -0.38 -19.50 -17.73
C VAL A 276 -0.23 -20.83 -18.45
N LYS A 277 -0.50 -20.85 -19.76
CA LYS A 277 -0.41 -22.08 -20.58
C LYS A 277 1.00 -22.31 -21.13
N ASP A 278 1.73 -21.23 -21.44
CA ASP A 278 3.10 -21.29 -21.91
C ASP A 278 4.06 -21.84 -20.81
N PRO A 279 4.77 -22.96 -21.07
CA PRO A 279 5.71 -23.54 -20.12
C PRO A 279 6.92 -22.64 -19.85
N ALA A 280 7.41 -21.91 -20.84
CA ALA A 280 8.57 -21.04 -20.72
C ALA A 280 8.25 -19.82 -19.82
N LEU A 281 7.08 -19.20 -20.02
CA LEU A 281 6.61 -18.13 -19.14
C LEU A 281 6.35 -18.65 -17.71
N ARG A 282 5.75 -19.85 -17.57
CA ARG A 282 5.54 -20.45 -16.24
C ARG A 282 6.85 -20.65 -15.48
N ALA A 283 7.90 -21.12 -16.14
CA ALA A 283 9.20 -21.33 -15.51
C ALA A 283 9.76 -20.03 -14.92
N LYS A 284 9.61 -18.90 -15.61
CA LYS A 284 10.00 -17.56 -15.13
C LYS A 284 9.17 -17.07 -13.94
N LEU A 285 7.99 -17.64 -13.69
CA LEU A 285 7.03 -17.18 -12.67
C LEU A 285 6.99 -18.08 -11.42
N VAL A 286 7.82 -19.12 -11.35
CA VAL A 286 7.97 -19.94 -10.14
C VAL A 286 9.03 -19.33 -9.24
N PRO A 287 8.67 -18.90 -8.00
CA PRO A 287 9.66 -18.39 -7.05
C PRO A 287 10.68 -19.45 -6.62
N ASP A 288 11.92 -19.04 -6.43
CA ASP A 288 13.05 -19.84 -5.98
C ASP A 288 13.25 -19.88 -4.46
N TYR A 289 12.33 -19.25 -3.72
CA TYR A 289 12.35 -19.18 -2.25
C TYR A 289 11.08 -19.80 -1.64
N PRO A 290 11.12 -20.22 -0.34
CA PRO A 290 9.96 -20.78 0.34
C PRO A 290 8.79 -19.82 0.41
N ILE A 291 7.56 -20.35 0.23
CA ILE A 291 6.35 -19.53 0.39
C ILE A 291 6.23 -19.06 1.85
N GLY A 292 5.93 -17.77 2.04
CA GLY A 292 5.90 -17.13 3.37
C GLY A 292 7.23 -16.47 3.77
N ALA A 293 8.35 -16.73 3.08
CA ALA A 293 9.61 -16.00 3.32
C ALA A 293 9.54 -14.52 2.88
N LYS A 294 8.67 -14.22 1.93
CA LYS A 294 8.27 -12.86 1.55
C LYS A 294 6.75 -12.81 1.57
N ARG A 295 6.18 -11.58 1.57
CA ARG A 295 4.73 -11.39 1.49
C ARG A 295 4.15 -12.16 0.30
N VAL A 296 3.15 -12.99 0.54
CA VAL A 296 2.37 -13.64 -0.51
C VAL A 296 1.35 -12.64 -1.04
N LEU A 297 1.29 -12.49 -2.36
CA LEU A 297 0.39 -11.55 -3.02
C LEU A 297 -0.91 -12.25 -3.44
N PHE A 298 -2.00 -11.50 -3.52
CA PHE A 298 -3.32 -12.00 -3.94
C PHE A 298 -3.76 -11.27 -5.20
N ASN A 299 -3.85 -12.00 -6.32
CA ASN A 299 -4.30 -11.41 -7.58
C ASN A 299 -4.81 -12.50 -8.53
N ASP A 300 -5.87 -12.21 -9.30
CA ASP A 300 -6.44 -13.11 -10.30
C ASP A 300 -6.13 -12.67 -11.74
N ASP A 301 -5.68 -11.43 -11.96
CA ASP A 301 -5.58 -10.79 -13.28
C ASP A 301 -4.14 -10.66 -13.79
N TYR A 302 -3.15 -10.77 -12.90
CA TYR A 302 -1.74 -10.55 -13.24
C TYR A 302 -1.18 -11.59 -14.23
N TYR A 303 -1.40 -12.86 -13.96
CA TYR A 303 -0.95 -13.92 -14.86
C TYR A 303 -1.61 -13.87 -16.24
N PRO A 304 -2.93 -13.65 -16.37
CA PRO A 304 -3.55 -13.38 -17.66
C PRO A 304 -2.96 -12.17 -18.38
N ALA A 305 -2.63 -11.08 -17.66
CA ALA A 305 -1.99 -9.92 -18.26
C ALA A 305 -0.61 -10.24 -18.83
N LEU A 306 0.20 -11.03 -18.11
CA LEU A 306 1.52 -11.48 -18.60
C LEU A 306 1.43 -12.42 -19.82
N SER A 307 0.30 -13.08 -20.02
CA SER A 307 0.07 -13.98 -21.15
C SER A 307 -0.43 -13.28 -22.42
N ARG A 308 -0.57 -11.95 -22.39
CA ARG A 308 -0.99 -11.16 -23.57
C ARG A 308 0.14 -11.07 -24.58
N PRO A 309 -0.14 -11.04 -25.89
CA PRO A 309 0.88 -11.00 -26.96
C PRO A 309 1.71 -9.71 -26.94
N ASN A 310 1.20 -8.61 -26.42
CA ASN A 310 1.90 -7.34 -26.30
C ASN A 310 2.68 -7.20 -24.97
N VAL A 311 2.75 -8.23 -24.13
CA VAL A 311 3.44 -8.20 -22.82
C VAL A 311 4.62 -9.13 -22.85
N GLU A 312 5.77 -8.63 -22.43
CA GLU A 312 7.03 -9.36 -22.36
C GLU A 312 7.56 -9.35 -20.92
N LEU A 313 7.91 -10.53 -20.38
CA LEU A 313 8.55 -10.68 -19.08
C LEU A 313 10.05 -10.95 -19.26
N VAL A 314 10.88 -10.00 -18.83
CA VAL A 314 12.33 -10.06 -18.85
C VAL A 314 12.84 -10.38 -17.44
N THR A 315 13.61 -11.46 -17.32
CA THR A 315 14.23 -11.90 -16.04
C THR A 315 15.69 -11.53 -15.92
N ASP A 316 16.27 -11.01 -17.01
CA ASP A 316 17.65 -10.54 -17.05
C ASP A 316 17.83 -9.26 -16.23
N SER A 317 19.04 -9.09 -15.70
CA SER A 317 19.39 -7.86 -15.01
C SER A 317 19.43 -6.69 -15.98
N ILE A 318 18.96 -5.54 -15.54
CA ILE A 318 19.13 -4.28 -16.26
C ILE A 318 20.61 -3.89 -16.23
N ASP A 319 21.16 -3.57 -17.39
CA ASP A 319 22.49 -2.99 -17.54
C ASP A 319 22.43 -1.48 -17.33
N ARG A 320 21.64 -0.80 -18.16
CA ARG A 320 21.47 0.66 -18.11
C ARG A 320 20.13 1.09 -18.69
N ILE A 321 19.80 2.34 -18.46
CA ILE A 321 18.73 3.07 -19.15
C ILE A 321 19.39 3.92 -20.24
N GLU A 322 18.80 3.89 -21.43
CA GLU A 322 19.22 4.64 -22.62
C GLU A 322 18.16 5.68 -22.98
N PRO A 323 18.45 6.66 -23.86
CA PRO A 323 17.49 7.71 -24.19
C PRO A 323 16.13 7.20 -24.67
N ASP A 324 16.08 6.03 -25.29
CA ASP A 324 14.89 5.45 -25.93
C ASP A 324 14.38 4.15 -25.28
N GLY A 325 15.05 3.68 -24.20
CA GLY A 325 14.63 2.44 -23.56
C GLY A 325 15.50 1.96 -22.39
N VAL A 326 15.32 0.69 -22.07
CA VAL A 326 16.06 0.00 -21.01
C VAL A 326 16.80 -1.17 -21.65
N ARG A 327 18.11 -1.24 -21.45
CA ARG A 327 18.96 -2.31 -21.95
C ARG A 327 19.19 -3.36 -20.85
N SER A 328 18.93 -4.62 -21.17
CA SER A 328 19.34 -5.75 -20.34
C SER A 328 20.83 -6.11 -20.56
N ARG A 329 21.42 -6.86 -19.65
CA ARG A 329 22.81 -7.33 -19.82
C ARG A 329 23.00 -8.28 -20.99
N THR A 330 21.96 -8.95 -21.43
CA THR A 330 21.99 -9.84 -22.60
C THR A 330 21.71 -9.11 -23.92
N GLY A 331 21.50 -7.78 -23.87
CA GLY A 331 21.34 -6.93 -25.05
C GLY A 331 19.90 -6.79 -25.56
N GLN A 332 18.91 -7.22 -24.78
CA GLN A 332 17.50 -6.93 -25.07
C GLN A 332 17.14 -5.48 -24.69
#